data_a325d9b7a7f7dfc1400477778cfc7a17
#
_entry.id   a325d9b7a7f7dfc1400477778cfc7a17
#
_cell.length_a   1.000
_cell.length_b   1.000
_cell.length_c   1.000
_cell.angle_alpha   90.00
_cell.angle_beta   90.00
_cell.angle_gamma   90.00
#
_symmetry.space_group_name_H-M   'P 1'
#
loop_
_entity.id
_entity.type
_entity.pdbx_description
1 polymer ?
#
loop_
_entity_poly.entity_id
_entity_poly.type
_entity_poly.pdbx_seq_one_letter_code
_entity_poly.pdbx_strand_id
1 'polypeptide(L)'
;VKFIPAQLMFFLQGKTTKRNIRSLLRFFITLVLVVVMYSILFHYLMAAEDREFSWITGFYWTLTVMSTLGFGDITFHGDVGRAFSLVVLLSGVLFLLILFPFTFIQFFYAPWLDARSRARAPRELPNDTRDHVILTTFDPVTLSLIEKLKNYQQPYVLLVEDLQRALDLYDNEIRVVLGERDNPETYKRLHVEHASLVVANGHDELNTNIVFTVRELSHEVPIVATADSPSSVDILQLAGASHVMQLTVMLGKALARRTIGGDARANIIGRFDQLVIAEAPVHGTPLVGLTISESKLRENIGITVVGVWERGVFQLPTPSTPISTSTVLVLAGSEEQLQCYDEHMCIYNPHDAFVLILGGGRVGRQIARELEHRELPYMIVERDPEEILDPDLYVLGSAADINTLKRAGIDRASTIVITTQNDDMNIYLTIYCRRLRPDVHLISRATLEKNISTLHRAGADLVMSHSSLGSNTILNFLQRSRVMMLAEGLDILRFRVPASLDGKTLRTSGIRQRTGCSVIALRKDNVTTANPDPNTVLTTDMDMFVIGSVEAEQAFIKLFTEKNNGANG
;
A
#
# COMPACT_ATOMS: atom_id res chain seq x y z
N VAL A 1 18.69 -34.75 -5.89
CA VAL A 1 17.96 -35.99 -6.22
C VAL A 1 17.24 -36.60 -4.99
N LYS A 2 17.63 -36.29 -3.73
CA LYS A 2 16.99 -36.80 -2.51
C LYS A 2 15.66 -36.13 -2.14
N PHE A 3 15.27 -35.03 -2.78
CA PHE A 3 14.04 -34.26 -2.47
C PHE A 3 12.75 -34.82 -3.12
N ILE A 4 12.86 -35.56 -4.19
CA ILE A 4 11.70 -36.09 -4.95
C ILE A 4 10.87 -37.10 -4.13
N PRO A 5 11.45 -38.03 -3.35
CA PRO A 5 10.66 -39.01 -2.61
C PRO A 5 9.80 -38.41 -1.47
N ALA A 6 10.32 -37.41 -0.75
CA ALA A 6 9.60 -36.79 0.38
C ALA A 6 8.37 -35.98 -0.09
N GLN A 7 8.52 -35.23 -1.18
CA GLN A 7 7.41 -34.47 -1.78
C GLN A 7 6.33 -35.39 -2.36
N LEU A 8 6.75 -36.50 -2.98
CA LEU A 8 5.84 -37.50 -3.52
C LEU A 8 5.09 -38.21 -2.39
N MET A 9 5.76 -38.49 -1.27
CA MET A 9 5.17 -39.12 -0.10
C MET A 9 4.14 -38.22 0.60
N PHE A 10 4.43 -36.93 0.71
CA PHE A 10 3.48 -35.93 1.23
C PHE A 10 2.24 -35.80 0.32
N PHE A 11 2.45 -35.78 -1.00
CA PHE A 11 1.38 -35.77 -1.99
C PHE A 11 0.47 -37.00 -1.87
N LEU A 12 1.03 -38.18 -1.65
CA LEU A 12 0.29 -39.44 -1.56
C LEU A 12 -0.55 -39.59 -0.28
N GLN A 13 -0.31 -38.79 0.77
CA GLN A 13 -1.05 -38.86 2.03
C GLN A 13 -2.39 -38.10 2.03
N GLY A 14 -2.62 -37.22 1.08
CA GLY A 14 -3.85 -36.40 0.97
C GLY A 14 -5.11 -37.25 0.66
N LYS A 15 -6.25 -36.99 1.34
CA LYS A 15 -7.54 -37.69 1.08
C LYS A 15 -8.03 -37.50 -0.36
N THR A 16 -7.88 -36.32 -0.93
CA THR A 16 -8.24 -36.01 -2.32
C THR A 16 -7.34 -36.73 -3.31
N THR A 17 -6.04 -36.81 -3.03
CA THR A 17 -5.05 -37.52 -3.83
C THR A 17 -5.34 -39.02 -3.91
N LYS A 18 -5.72 -39.67 -2.80
CA LYS A 18 -6.10 -41.07 -2.80
C LYS A 18 -7.32 -41.35 -3.69
N ARG A 19 -8.30 -40.42 -3.73
CA ARG A 19 -9.47 -40.52 -4.62
C ARG A 19 -9.06 -40.41 -6.10
N ASN A 20 -8.18 -39.46 -6.41
CA ASN A 20 -7.71 -39.20 -7.76
C ASN A 20 -6.85 -40.34 -8.31
N ILE A 21 -5.95 -40.90 -7.49
CA ILE A 21 -5.15 -42.09 -7.82
C ILE A 21 -6.05 -43.29 -8.10
N ARG A 22 -7.11 -43.49 -7.30
CA ARG A 22 -8.08 -44.56 -7.54
C ARG A 22 -8.81 -44.38 -8.89
N SER A 23 -9.12 -43.16 -9.29
CA SER A 23 -9.72 -42.88 -10.60
C SER A 23 -8.76 -43.16 -11.76
N LEU A 24 -7.52 -42.77 -11.63
CA LEU A 24 -6.46 -43.07 -12.60
C LEU A 24 -6.23 -44.58 -12.71
N LEU A 25 -6.19 -45.29 -11.57
CA LEU A 25 -6.04 -46.73 -11.55
C LEU A 25 -7.22 -47.45 -12.24
N ARG A 26 -8.46 -47.00 -11.97
CA ARG A 26 -9.65 -47.53 -12.68
C ARG A 26 -9.54 -47.35 -14.20
N PHE A 27 -9.14 -46.18 -14.65
CA PHE A 27 -8.92 -45.92 -16.07
C PHE A 27 -7.87 -46.89 -16.65
N PHE A 28 -6.73 -47.06 -15.96
CA PHE A 28 -5.67 -47.96 -16.39
C PHE A 28 -6.13 -49.43 -16.44
N ILE A 29 -6.88 -49.87 -15.44
CA ILE A 29 -7.48 -51.21 -15.43
C ILE A 29 -8.44 -51.39 -16.62
N THR A 30 -9.28 -50.37 -16.90
CA THR A 30 -10.20 -50.42 -18.04
C THR A 30 -9.44 -50.51 -19.36
N LEU A 31 -8.37 -49.75 -19.53
CA LEU A 31 -7.51 -49.79 -20.71
C LEU A 31 -6.88 -51.20 -20.89
N VAL A 32 -6.34 -51.78 -19.84
CA VAL A 32 -5.76 -53.15 -19.85
C VAL A 32 -6.83 -54.15 -20.24
N LEU A 33 -8.04 -54.07 -19.67
CA LEU A 33 -9.14 -54.97 -20.02
C LEU A 33 -9.53 -54.89 -21.49
N VAL A 34 -9.57 -53.65 -22.05
CA VAL A 34 -9.85 -53.44 -23.46
C VAL A 34 -8.74 -54.06 -24.35
N VAL A 35 -7.48 -53.87 -23.99
CA VAL A 35 -6.34 -54.51 -24.73
C VAL A 35 -6.42 -56.00 -24.68
N VAL A 36 -6.70 -56.61 -23.52
CA VAL A 36 -6.90 -58.07 -23.36
C VAL A 36 -8.06 -58.55 -24.23
N MET A 37 -9.20 -57.87 -24.17
CA MET A 37 -10.37 -58.19 -24.97
C MET A 37 -10.06 -58.17 -26.47
N TYR A 38 -9.40 -57.14 -26.94
CA TYR A 38 -8.99 -57.04 -28.36
C TYR A 38 -7.95 -58.10 -28.77
N SER A 39 -7.00 -58.44 -27.89
CA SER A 39 -6.05 -59.50 -28.11
C SER A 39 -6.73 -60.87 -28.26
N ILE A 40 -7.74 -61.14 -27.43
CA ILE A 40 -8.55 -62.36 -27.53
C ILE A 40 -9.31 -62.38 -28.86
N LEU A 41 -10.00 -61.27 -29.19
CA LEU A 41 -10.79 -61.19 -30.42
C LEU A 41 -9.90 -61.30 -31.69
N PHE A 42 -8.67 -60.76 -31.62
CA PHE A 42 -7.64 -60.92 -32.67
C PHE A 42 -7.37 -62.41 -32.97
N HIS A 43 -7.21 -63.26 -31.92
CA HIS A 43 -6.95 -64.68 -32.12
C HIS A 43 -8.15 -65.41 -32.77
N TYR A 44 -9.38 -65.09 -32.34
CA TYR A 44 -10.57 -65.68 -32.97
C TYR A 44 -10.72 -65.29 -34.45
N LEU A 45 -10.45 -64.05 -34.77
CA LEU A 45 -10.57 -63.56 -36.16
C LEU A 45 -9.43 -64.06 -37.04
N MET A 46 -8.19 -64.20 -36.53
CA MET A 46 -7.07 -64.79 -37.28
C MET A 46 -7.24 -66.32 -37.49
N ALA A 47 -7.78 -67.02 -36.48
CA ALA A 47 -8.14 -68.44 -36.65
C ALA A 47 -9.22 -68.64 -37.70
N ALA A 48 -10.18 -67.71 -37.88
CA ALA A 48 -11.19 -67.76 -38.95
C ALA A 48 -10.61 -67.48 -40.34
N GLU A 49 -9.39 -66.95 -40.43
CA GLU A 49 -8.58 -66.79 -41.67
C GLU A 49 -7.54 -67.91 -41.86
N ASP A 50 -7.66 -69.05 -41.11
CA ASP A 50 -6.73 -70.16 -41.09
C ASP A 50 -5.30 -69.77 -40.73
N ARG A 51 -5.10 -68.79 -39.85
CA ARG A 51 -3.80 -68.25 -39.40
C ARG A 51 -3.69 -68.33 -37.90
N GLU A 52 -2.68 -69.07 -37.41
CA GLU A 52 -2.40 -69.21 -35.97
C GLU A 52 -1.23 -68.33 -35.55
N PHE A 53 -1.41 -67.58 -34.45
CA PHE A 53 -0.40 -66.73 -33.85
C PHE A 53 -0.28 -67.00 -32.35
N SER A 54 0.89 -66.68 -31.76
CA SER A 54 1.08 -66.74 -30.32
C SER A 54 0.28 -65.67 -29.58
N TRP A 55 -0.06 -65.90 -28.32
CA TRP A 55 -0.76 -64.92 -27.47
C TRP A 55 -0.02 -63.57 -27.37
N ILE A 56 1.33 -63.58 -27.33
CA ILE A 56 2.15 -62.35 -27.32
C ILE A 56 1.96 -61.55 -28.61
N THR A 57 1.78 -62.23 -29.73
CA THR A 57 1.51 -61.60 -31.03
C THR A 57 0.21 -60.82 -31.05
N GLY A 58 -0.85 -61.37 -30.40
CA GLY A 58 -2.13 -60.68 -30.28
C GLY A 58 -2.03 -59.40 -29.46
N PHE A 59 -1.28 -59.41 -28.36
CA PHE A 59 -1.01 -58.17 -27.57
C PHE A 59 -0.15 -57.19 -28.39
N TYR A 60 0.89 -57.66 -29.04
CA TYR A 60 1.75 -56.82 -29.88
C TYR A 60 0.93 -56.13 -30.98
N TRP A 61 0.13 -56.87 -31.73
CA TRP A 61 -0.71 -56.33 -32.79
C TRP A 61 -1.73 -55.32 -32.24
N THR A 62 -2.42 -55.65 -31.15
CA THR A 62 -3.41 -54.73 -30.52
C THR A 62 -2.75 -53.44 -30.10
N LEU A 63 -1.61 -53.48 -29.43
CA LEU A 63 -0.91 -52.27 -28.98
C LEU A 63 -0.32 -51.45 -30.11
N THR A 64 0.21 -52.08 -31.16
CA THR A 64 0.75 -51.37 -32.36
C THR A 64 -0.36 -50.67 -33.14
N VAL A 65 -1.53 -51.31 -33.29
CA VAL A 65 -2.69 -50.69 -33.94
C VAL A 65 -3.28 -49.57 -33.06
N MET A 66 -3.50 -49.82 -31.74
CA MET A 66 -4.02 -48.82 -30.82
C MET A 66 -3.10 -47.59 -30.68
N SER A 67 -1.77 -47.79 -30.75
CA SER A 67 -0.78 -46.71 -30.71
C SER A 67 -0.58 -46.00 -32.07
N THR A 68 -1.32 -46.41 -33.08
CA THR A 68 -1.21 -45.92 -34.49
C THR A 68 0.15 -46.19 -35.17
N LEU A 69 1.00 -47.03 -34.58
CA LEU A 69 2.28 -47.42 -35.17
C LEU A 69 2.08 -48.28 -36.42
N GLY A 70 1.21 -49.30 -36.35
CA GLY A 70 0.75 -50.08 -37.47
C GLY A 70 1.84 -50.55 -38.44
N PHE A 71 2.82 -51.34 -37.99
CA PHE A 71 3.97 -51.74 -38.80
C PHE A 71 3.60 -52.49 -40.10
N GLY A 72 2.38 -53.02 -40.18
CA GLY A 72 1.89 -53.70 -41.38
C GLY A 72 2.43 -55.10 -41.57
N ASP A 73 3.17 -55.64 -40.62
CA ASP A 73 3.74 -56.99 -40.59
C ASP A 73 2.69 -58.08 -40.42
N ILE A 74 1.58 -57.72 -39.71
CA ILE A 74 0.43 -58.60 -39.46
C ILE A 74 -0.85 -57.84 -39.83
N THR A 75 -1.55 -58.31 -40.87
CA THR A 75 -2.78 -57.68 -41.38
C THR A 75 -3.88 -58.69 -41.63
N PHE A 76 -5.15 -58.29 -41.51
CA PHE A 76 -6.32 -59.08 -41.89
C PHE A 76 -6.55 -58.99 -43.41
N HIS A 77 -6.95 -60.07 -43.98
CA HIS A 77 -7.32 -60.15 -45.43
C HIS A 77 -8.82 -59.96 -45.65
N GLY A 78 -9.63 -60.43 -44.72
CA GLY A 78 -11.10 -60.29 -44.78
C GLY A 78 -11.63 -58.97 -44.34
N ASP A 79 -12.81 -58.59 -44.83
CA ASP A 79 -13.45 -57.29 -44.49
C ASP A 79 -13.85 -57.20 -43.03
N VAL A 80 -14.23 -58.32 -42.39
CA VAL A 80 -14.56 -58.37 -40.93
C VAL A 80 -13.30 -58.02 -40.11
N GLY A 81 -12.14 -58.60 -40.46
CA GLY A 81 -10.88 -58.31 -39.77
C GLY A 81 -10.41 -56.86 -40.00
N ARG A 82 -10.64 -56.32 -41.22
CA ARG A 82 -10.37 -54.88 -41.51
C ARG A 82 -11.26 -53.95 -40.73
N ALA A 83 -12.58 -54.25 -40.64
CA ALA A 83 -13.53 -53.49 -39.82
C ALA A 83 -13.14 -53.52 -38.34
N PHE A 84 -12.71 -54.68 -37.82
CA PHE A 84 -12.18 -54.83 -36.46
C PHE A 84 -10.94 -53.96 -36.24
N SER A 85 -9.99 -53.96 -37.23
CA SER A 85 -8.78 -53.11 -37.15
C SER A 85 -9.14 -51.64 -37.03
N LEU A 86 -10.18 -51.16 -37.76
CA LEU A 86 -10.67 -49.76 -37.63
C LEU A 86 -11.21 -49.48 -36.25
N VAL A 87 -11.98 -50.42 -35.65
CA VAL A 87 -12.52 -50.25 -34.28
C VAL A 87 -11.37 -50.20 -33.26
N VAL A 88 -10.35 -51.08 -33.38
CA VAL A 88 -9.19 -51.07 -32.49
C VAL A 88 -8.40 -49.79 -32.65
N LEU A 89 -8.19 -49.30 -33.88
CA LEU A 89 -7.49 -48.05 -34.16
C LEU A 89 -8.22 -46.85 -33.53
N LEU A 90 -9.51 -46.68 -33.82
CA LEU A 90 -10.30 -45.59 -33.34
C LEU A 90 -10.40 -45.57 -31.79
N SER A 91 -10.58 -46.76 -31.19
CA SER A 91 -10.59 -46.87 -29.75
C SER A 91 -9.20 -46.57 -29.15
N GLY A 92 -8.12 -46.98 -29.83
CA GLY A 92 -6.75 -46.65 -29.43
C GLY A 92 -6.48 -45.15 -29.43
N VAL A 93 -6.86 -44.47 -30.52
CA VAL A 93 -6.77 -43.00 -30.58
C VAL A 93 -7.52 -42.35 -29.41
N LEU A 94 -8.74 -42.84 -29.13
CA LEU A 94 -9.56 -42.27 -28.02
C LEU A 94 -8.90 -42.54 -26.65
N PHE A 95 -8.56 -43.80 -26.35
CA PHE A 95 -8.07 -44.19 -25.04
C PHE A 95 -6.62 -43.78 -24.78
N LEU A 96 -5.69 -44.02 -25.75
CA LEU A 96 -4.27 -43.77 -25.55
C LEU A 96 -3.83 -42.35 -25.86
N LEU A 97 -4.36 -41.74 -26.94
CA LEU A 97 -3.89 -40.42 -27.38
C LEU A 97 -4.72 -39.26 -26.78
N ILE A 98 -6.01 -39.48 -26.47
CA ILE A 98 -6.86 -38.41 -25.95
C ILE A 98 -7.10 -38.61 -24.43
N LEU A 99 -7.74 -39.72 -24.04
CA LEU A 99 -8.19 -39.89 -22.66
C LEU A 99 -7.04 -40.13 -21.67
N PHE A 100 -5.99 -40.84 -22.04
CA PHE A 100 -4.88 -41.11 -21.13
C PHE A 100 -4.10 -39.85 -20.73
N PRO A 101 -3.62 -38.99 -21.67
CA PRO A 101 -2.96 -37.74 -21.30
C PRO A 101 -3.89 -36.81 -20.53
N PHE A 102 -5.15 -36.69 -20.92
CA PHE A 102 -6.13 -35.87 -20.23
C PHE A 102 -6.37 -36.36 -18.79
N THR A 103 -6.55 -37.66 -18.60
CA THR A 103 -6.75 -38.27 -17.29
C THR A 103 -5.51 -38.11 -16.41
N PHE A 104 -4.31 -38.29 -16.99
CA PHE A 104 -3.05 -38.08 -16.28
C PHE A 104 -2.90 -36.62 -15.82
N ILE A 105 -3.16 -35.66 -16.70
CA ILE A 105 -3.09 -34.23 -16.37
C ILE A 105 -4.09 -33.91 -15.26
N GLN A 106 -5.34 -34.32 -15.41
CA GLN A 106 -6.44 -33.96 -14.49
C GLN A 106 -6.25 -34.58 -13.09
N PHE A 107 -5.86 -35.84 -13.00
CA PHE A 107 -5.85 -36.57 -11.73
C PHE A 107 -4.48 -36.69 -11.06
N PHE A 108 -3.41 -36.42 -11.80
CA PHE A 108 -2.05 -36.49 -11.26
C PHE A 108 -1.31 -35.17 -11.38
N TYR A 109 -1.13 -34.64 -12.58
CA TYR A 109 -0.25 -33.50 -12.82
C TYR A 109 -0.78 -32.18 -12.22
N ALA A 110 -2.05 -31.85 -12.45
CA ALA A 110 -2.65 -30.63 -11.90
C ALA A 110 -2.69 -30.64 -10.35
N PRO A 111 -3.17 -31.70 -9.66
CA PRO A 111 -3.10 -31.79 -8.20
C PRO A 111 -1.68 -31.79 -7.63
N TRP A 112 -0.72 -32.37 -8.37
CA TRP A 112 0.69 -32.33 -7.96
C TRP A 112 1.27 -30.91 -8.06
N LEU A 113 0.93 -30.17 -9.12
CA LEU A 113 1.33 -28.78 -9.29
C LEU A 113 0.74 -27.88 -8.19
N ASP A 114 -0.54 -28.07 -7.89
CA ASP A 114 -1.22 -27.38 -6.77
C ASP A 114 -0.56 -27.67 -5.42
N ALA A 115 -0.24 -28.94 -5.13
CA ALA A 115 0.43 -29.31 -3.90
C ALA A 115 1.83 -28.68 -3.79
N ARG A 116 2.56 -28.62 -4.91
CA ARG A 116 3.86 -27.96 -4.98
C ARG A 116 3.77 -26.46 -4.76
N SER A 117 2.76 -25.81 -5.34
CA SER A 117 2.50 -24.37 -5.14
C SER A 117 2.15 -24.07 -3.68
N ARG A 118 1.30 -24.90 -3.06
CA ARG A 118 0.95 -24.78 -1.62
C ARG A 118 2.15 -24.94 -0.69
N ALA A 119 3.13 -25.75 -1.07
CA ALA A 119 4.34 -25.96 -0.27
C ALA A 119 5.35 -24.79 -0.38
N ARG A 120 5.20 -23.89 -1.38
CA ARG A 120 6.06 -22.71 -1.57
C ARG A 120 5.64 -21.51 -0.72
N ALA A 121 4.35 -21.38 -0.41
CA ALA A 121 3.85 -20.26 0.39
C ALA A 121 4.19 -20.49 1.89
N PRO A 122 4.94 -19.57 2.53
CA PRO A 122 5.23 -19.67 3.95
C PRO A 122 3.93 -19.67 4.77
N ARG A 123 3.86 -20.51 5.83
CA ARG A 123 2.71 -20.60 6.73
C ARG A 123 3.03 -20.25 8.17
N GLU A 124 4.29 -20.04 8.46
CA GLU A 124 4.81 -19.70 9.77
C GLU A 124 6.07 -18.84 9.63
N LEU A 125 6.39 -18.08 10.64
CA LEU A 125 7.63 -17.32 10.73
C LEU A 125 8.72 -18.17 11.40
N PRO A 126 10.02 -17.87 11.15
CA PRO A 126 11.12 -18.44 11.91
C PRO A 126 10.96 -18.17 13.42
N ASN A 127 11.34 -19.14 14.27
CA ASN A 127 11.18 -19.07 15.72
C ASN A 127 11.91 -17.92 16.41
N ASP A 128 12.90 -17.34 15.77
CA ASP A 128 13.68 -16.20 16.23
C ASP A 128 13.12 -14.84 15.82
N THR A 129 12.01 -14.81 15.09
CA THR A 129 11.38 -13.57 14.62
C THR A 129 10.79 -12.79 15.79
N ARG A 130 11.25 -11.53 15.96
CA ARG A 130 10.79 -10.58 16.99
C ARG A 130 10.70 -9.18 16.44
N ASP A 131 10.02 -8.31 17.18
CA ASP A 131 9.87 -6.88 16.87
C ASP A 131 9.32 -6.58 15.46
N HIS A 132 8.61 -7.54 14.88
CA HIS A 132 8.03 -7.42 13.54
C HIS A 132 6.61 -6.83 13.59
N VAL A 133 6.21 -6.23 12.46
CA VAL A 133 4.86 -5.70 12.24
C VAL A 133 4.02 -6.73 11.49
N ILE A 134 2.84 -7.06 12.03
CA ILE A 134 1.88 -7.95 11.39
C ILE A 134 0.84 -7.09 10.65
N LEU A 135 0.78 -7.26 9.32
CA LEU A 135 -0.17 -6.58 8.43
C LEU A 135 -1.24 -7.58 8.01
N THR A 136 -2.52 -7.24 8.16
CA THR A 136 -3.60 -8.22 7.94
C THR A 136 -4.35 -8.05 6.63
N THR A 137 -4.14 -6.96 5.92
CA THR A 137 -4.82 -6.65 4.66
C THR A 137 -3.84 -6.06 3.65
N PHE A 138 -3.95 -6.45 2.39
CA PHE A 138 -3.15 -5.87 1.31
C PHE A 138 -3.98 -4.82 0.56
N ASP A 139 -3.72 -3.57 0.85
CA ASP A 139 -4.37 -2.39 0.28
C ASP A 139 -3.34 -1.27 -0.02
N PRO A 140 -3.73 -0.12 -0.58
CA PRO A 140 -2.81 1.00 -0.84
C PRO A 140 -2.07 1.52 0.40
N VAL A 141 -2.70 1.51 1.58
CA VAL A 141 -2.07 1.94 2.85
C VAL A 141 -0.98 0.97 3.25
N THR A 142 -1.27 -0.34 3.20
CA THR A 142 -0.30 -1.39 3.50
C THR A 142 0.86 -1.39 2.52
N LEU A 143 0.61 -1.16 1.22
CA LEU A 143 1.69 -1.10 0.24
C LEU A 143 2.67 0.05 0.54
N SER A 144 2.14 1.26 0.79
CA SER A 144 2.95 2.41 1.20
C SER A 144 3.67 2.15 2.53
N LEU A 145 3.00 1.50 3.51
CA LEU A 145 3.60 1.15 4.78
C LEU A 145 4.75 0.14 4.63
N ILE A 146 4.60 -0.88 3.78
CA ILE A 146 5.67 -1.86 3.50
C ILE A 146 6.93 -1.18 2.96
N GLU A 147 6.78 -0.25 2.01
CA GLU A 147 7.91 0.51 1.47
C GLU A 147 8.64 1.29 2.57
N LYS A 148 7.89 1.95 3.47
CA LYS A 148 8.45 2.68 4.61
C LYS A 148 9.12 1.75 5.61
N LEU A 149 8.48 0.62 5.98
CA LEU A 149 9.07 -0.38 6.89
C LEU A 149 10.38 -0.94 6.33
N LYS A 150 10.47 -1.17 5.01
CA LYS A 150 11.71 -1.59 4.34
C LYS A 150 12.80 -0.51 4.47
N ASN A 151 12.46 0.76 4.25
CA ASN A 151 13.40 1.89 4.35
C ASN A 151 13.97 2.04 5.76
N TYR A 152 13.14 1.81 6.78
CA TYR A 152 13.57 1.85 8.20
C TYR A 152 14.09 0.51 8.72
N GLN A 153 14.28 -0.50 7.86
CA GLN A 153 14.73 -1.84 8.22
C GLN A 153 13.89 -2.50 9.33
N GLN A 154 12.61 -2.11 9.43
CA GLN A 154 11.67 -2.69 10.36
C GLN A 154 11.12 -4.02 9.82
N PRO A 155 11.28 -5.14 10.54
CA PRO A 155 10.71 -6.42 10.11
C PRO A 155 9.19 -6.34 10.00
N TYR A 156 8.62 -6.97 8.97
CA TYR A 156 7.19 -7.07 8.79
C TYR A 156 6.79 -8.40 8.18
N VAL A 157 5.53 -8.75 8.31
CA VAL A 157 4.89 -9.87 7.61
C VAL A 157 3.47 -9.47 7.21
N LEU A 158 3.07 -9.86 6.02
CA LEU A 158 1.71 -9.67 5.51
C LEU A 158 0.96 -11.00 5.57
N LEU A 159 -0.16 -11.04 6.27
CA LEU A 159 -1.07 -12.18 6.33
C LEU A 159 -1.99 -12.19 5.11
N VAL A 160 -2.00 -13.28 4.37
CA VAL A 160 -2.77 -13.45 3.13
C VAL A 160 -3.55 -14.76 3.20
N GLU A 161 -4.84 -14.74 2.85
CA GLU A 161 -5.70 -15.94 2.86
C GLU A 161 -5.67 -16.70 1.53
N ASP A 162 -5.60 -15.97 0.43
CA ASP A 162 -5.55 -16.56 -0.91
C ASP A 162 -4.16 -17.03 -1.30
N LEU A 163 -4.05 -18.29 -1.68
CA LEU A 163 -2.77 -18.93 -2.03
C LEU A 163 -2.10 -18.29 -3.25
N GLN A 164 -2.88 -18.00 -4.31
CA GLN A 164 -2.30 -17.45 -5.54
C GLN A 164 -1.76 -16.06 -5.28
N ARG A 165 -2.54 -15.24 -4.57
CA ARG A 165 -2.12 -13.92 -4.14
C ARG A 165 -0.88 -13.95 -3.25
N ALA A 166 -0.80 -14.92 -2.32
CA ALA A 166 0.38 -15.08 -1.46
C ALA A 166 1.63 -15.42 -2.27
N LEU A 167 1.51 -16.29 -3.29
CA LEU A 167 2.61 -16.64 -4.18
C LEU A 167 3.04 -15.46 -5.05
N ASP A 168 2.09 -14.73 -5.65
CA ASP A 168 2.37 -13.55 -6.46
C ASP A 168 3.11 -12.47 -5.65
N LEU A 169 2.67 -12.22 -4.42
CA LEU A 169 3.31 -11.25 -3.52
C LEU A 169 4.69 -11.73 -3.05
N TYR A 170 4.83 -13.02 -2.76
CA TYR A 170 6.11 -13.62 -2.39
C TYR A 170 7.14 -13.54 -3.52
N ASP A 171 6.73 -13.82 -4.75
CA ASP A 171 7.59 -13.70 -5.95
C ASP A 171 7.97 -12.22 -6.24
N ASN A 172 7.20 -11.24 -5.72
CA ASN A 172 7.52 -9.81 -5.73
C ASN A 172 8.27 -9.34 -4.46
N GLU A 173 8.94 -10.24 -3.76
CA GLU A 173 9.77 -9.94 -2.57
C GLU A 173 9.01 -9.30 -1.39
N ILE A 174 7.71 -9.52 -1.30
CA ILE A 174 6.91 -9.15 -0.14
C ILE A 174 6.91 -10.34 0.84
N ARG A 175 7.24 -10.09 2.10
CA ARG A 175 7.21 -11.11 3.14
C ARG A 175 5.75 -11.43 3.49
N VAL A 176 5.31 -12.63 3.14
CA VAL A 176 3.92 -13.07 3.34
C VAL A 176 3.87 -14.34 4.17
N VAL A 177 2.76 -14.54 4.86
CA VAL A 177 2.36 -15.81 5.47
C VAL A 177 0.93 -16.12 5.06
N LEU A 178 0.70 -17.37 4.64
CA LEU A 178 -0.63 -17.87 4.28
C LEU A 178 -1.38 -18.32 5.54
N GLY A 179 -2.53 -17.72 5.80
CA GLY A 179 -3.37 -18.06 6.95
C GLY A 179 -4.69 -17.31 6.98
N GLU A 180 -5.62 -17.74 7.80
CA GLU A 180 -6.92 -17.09 8.04
C GLU A 180 -6.75 -15.98 9.05
N ARG A 181 -7.44 -14.83 8.84
CA ARG A 181 -7.28 -13.62 9.65
C ARG A 181 -7.99 -13.66 10.99
N ASP A 182 -8.98 -14.53 11.14
CA ASP A 182 -9.79 -14.72 12.35
C ASP A 182 -9.39 -15.99 13.14
N ASN A 183 -8.31 -16.68 12.73
CA ASN A 183 -7.88 -17.92 13.34
C ASN A 183 -6.72 -17.69 14.33
N PRO A 184 -6.89 -17.97 15.65
CA PRO A 184 -5.85 -17.81 16.67
C PRO A 184 -4.55 -18.57 16.34
N GLU A 185 -4.65 -19.78 15.73
CA GLU A 185 -3.46 -20.57 15.36
C GLU A 185 -2.59 -19.88 14.30
N THR A 186 -3.19 -19.01 13.47
CA THR A 186 -2.44 -18.18 12.52
C THR A 186 -1.54 -17.20 13.27
N TYR A 187 -2.06 -16.48 14.27
CA TYR A 187 -1.32 -15.50 15.04
C TYR A 187 -0.24 -16.12 15.95
N LYS A 188 -0.45 -17.34 16.45
CA LYS A 188 0.59 -18.10 17.15
C LYS A 188 1.78 -18.40 16.22
N ARG A 189 1.51 -18.85 14.99
CA ARG A 189 2.54 -19.09 13.96
C ARG A 189 3.22 -17.81 13.48
N LEU A 190 2.57 -16.67 13.64
CA LEU A 190 3.12 -15.34 13.40
C LEU A 190 3.86 -14.78 14.63
N HIS A 191 3.99 -15.51 15.73
CA HIS A 191 4.63 -15.06 16.97
C HIS A 191 4.11 -13.71 17.46
N VAL A 192 2.78 -13.54 17.49
CA VAL A 192 2.10 -12.27 17.80
C VAL A 192 2.54 -11.70 19.16
N GLU A 193 2.87 -12.53 20.14
CA GLU A 193 3.35 -12.12 21.46
C GLU A 193 4.69 -11.35 21.41
N HIS A 194 5.45 -11.54 20.33
CA HIS A 194 6.73 -10.87 20.09
C HIS A 194 6.66 -9.80 18.99
N ALA A 195 5.47 -9.52 18.48
CA ALA A 195 5.25 -8.49 17.47
C ALA A 195 5.33 -7.08 18.10
N SER A 196 5.86 -6.13 17.35
CA SER A 196 5.89 -4.72 17.73
C SER A 196 4.57 -4.02 17.47
N LEU A 197 3.79 -4.51 16.51
CA LEU A 197 2.50 -3.93 16.12
C LEU A 197 1.68 -4.93 15.29
N VAL A 198 0.36 -4.91 15.49
CA VAL A 198 -0.60 -5.51 14.57
C VAL A 198 -1.42 -4.41 13.91
N VAL A 199 -1.57 -4.47 12.59
CA VAL A 199 -2.34 -3.50 11.79
C VAL A 199 -3.55 -4.20 11.18
N ALA A 200 -4.75 -3.81 11.64
CA ALA A 200 -6.04 -4.28 11.13
C ALA A 200 -6.69 -3.16 10.30
N ASN A 201 -6.52 -3.21 8.98
CA ASN A 201 -6.96 -2.17 8.05
C ASN A 201 -7.92 -2.70 6.95
N GLY A 202 -8.75 -3.66 7.30
CA GLY A 202 -9.89 -4.13 6.50
C GLY A 202 -11.17 -3.33 6.78
N HIS A 203 -12.32 -3.95 6.53
CA HIS A 203 -13.63 -3.40 6.93
C HIS A 203 -13.91 -3.64 8.41
N ASP A 204 -14.85 -2.91 8.97
CA ASP A 204 -15.05 -2.76 10.41
C ASP A 204 -15.27 -4.11 11.15
N GLU A 205 -16.10 -5.00 10.59
CA GLU A 205 -16.40 -6.30 11.18
C GLU A 205 -15.17 -7.21 11.18
N LEU A 206 -14.42 -7.24 10.09
CA LEU A 206 -13.18 -8.01 10.00
C LEU A 206 -12.13 -7.49 10.99
N ASN A 207 -11.97 -6.16 11.04
CA ASN A 207 -11.03 -5.54 11.97
C ASN A 207 -11.37 -5.87 13.42
N THR A 208 -12.67 -5.88 13.77
CA THR A 208 -13.14 -6.26 15.10
C THR A 208 -12.77 -7.70 15.44
N ASN A 209 -13.01 -8.64 14.52
CA ASN A 209 -12.65 -10.05 14.70
C ASN A 209 -11.14 -10.24 14.85
N ILE A 210 -10.33 -9.54 14.02
CA ILE A 210 -8.87 -9.58 14.11
C ILE A 210 -8.40 -9.08 15.48
N VAL A 211 -8.89 -7.91 15.90
CA VAL A 211 -8.51 -7.31 17.20
C VAL A 211 -8.84 -8.25 18.34
N PHE A 212 -10.06 -8.81 18.34
CA PHE A 212 -10.51 -9.75 19.36
C PHE A 212 -9.65 -11.02 19.39
N THR A 213 -9.41 -11.65 18.23
CA THR A 213 -8.57 -12.85 18.09
C THR A 213 -7.13 -12.62 18.60
N VAL A 214 -6.55 -11.45 18.27
CA VAL A 214 -5.21 -11.10 18.75
C VAL A 214 -5.20 -10.90 20.26
N ARG A 215 -6.23 -10.30 20.84
CA ARG A 215 -6.34 -10.06 22.29
C ARG A 215 -6.51 -11.36 23.11
N GLU A 216 -7.09 -12.40 22.52
CA GLU A 216 -7.11 -13.75 23.16
C GLU A 216 -5.70 -14.32 23.38
N LEU A 217 -4.72 -13.92 22.55
CA LEU A 217 -3.34 -14.42 22.59
C LEU A 217 -2.38 -13.47 23.29
N SER A 218 -2.55 -12.16 23.10
CA SER A 218 -1.67 -11.14 23.68
C SER A 218 -2.45 -9.90 24.13
N HIS A 219 -2.36 -9.57 25.40
CA HIS A 219 -2.94 -8.35 25.97
C HIS A 219 -2.08 -7.12 25.75
N GLU A 220 -0.78 -7.28 25.50
CA GLU A 220 0.21 -6.20 25.49
C GLU A 220 0.55 -5.69 24.09
N VAL A 221 0.50 -6.55 23.06
CA VAL A 221 0.87 -6.14 21.71
C VAL A 221 0.03 -4.93 21.24
N PRO A 222 0.65 -3.85 20.76
CA PRO A 222 -0.10 -2.73 20.21
C PRO A 222 -0.90 -3.16 18.98
N ILE A 223 -2.16 -2.70 18.88
CA ILE A 223 -3.03 -2.95 17.73
C ILE A 223 -3.55 -1.61 17.20
N VAL A 224 -3.26 -1.33 15.94
CA VAL A 224 -3.85 -0.21 15.20
C VAL A 224 -4.92 -0.77 14.28
N ALA A 225 -6.14 -0.25 14.41
CA ALA A 225 -7.25 -0.61 13.54
C ALA A 225 -7.78 0.60 12.76
N THR A 226 -8.29 0.37 11.56
CA THR A 226 -9.06 1.39 10.82
C THR A 226 -10.55 1.21 11.07
N ALA A 227 -11.29 2.33 11.10
CA ALA A 227 -12.75 2.33 11.14
C ALA A 227 -13.31 3.15 9.97
N ASP A 228 -14.24 2.57 9.25
CA ASP A 228 -14.97 3.21 8.17
C ASP A 228 -16.15 4.03 8.70
N SER A 229 -16.84 3.50 9.73
CA SER A 229 -17.96 4.14 10.39
C SER A 229 -17.56 4.76 11.74
N PRO A 230 -18.06 5.96 12.10
CA PRO A 230 -17.87 6.51 13.45
C PRO A 230 -18.39 5.61 14.57
N SER A 231 -19.47 4.87 14.33
CA SER A 231 -20.04 3.91 15.30
C SER A 231 -19.15 2.71 15.57
N SER A 232 -18.24 2.37 14.68
CA SER A 232 -17.33 1.22 14.83
C SER A 232 -16.11 1.56 15.69
N VAL A 233 -15.83 2.84 15.94
CA VAL A 233 -14.70 3.28 16.76
C VAL A 233 -14.78 2.71 18.16
N ASP A 234 -15.93 2.87 18.82
CA ASP A 234 -16.14 2.39 20.19
C ASP A 234 -16.09 0.86 20.26
N ILE A 235 -16.62 0.18 19.23
CA ILE A 235 -16.61 -1.29 19.15
C ILE A 235 -15.18 -1.81 19.04
N LEU A 236 -14.35 -1.21 18.17
CA LEU A 236 -12.96 -1.57 18.00
C LEU A 236 -12.13 -1.30 19.27
N GLN A 237 -12.42 -0.20 19.97
CA GLN A 237 -11.78 0.10 21.25
C GLN A 237 -12.17 -0.92 22.32
N LEU A 238 -13.47 -1.28 22.43
CA LEU A 238 -13.96 -2.31 23.34
C LEU A 238 -13.39 -3.70 23.00
N ALA A 239 -13.18 -4.02 21.72
CA ALA A 239 -12.48 -5.23 21.29
C ALA A 239 -11.01 -5.27 21.70
N GLY A 240 -10.42 -4.12 22.07
CA GLY A 240 -9.06 -4.01 22.57
C GLY A 240 -8.06 -3.36 21.60
N ALA A 241 -8.50 -2.63 20.57
CA ALA A 241 -7.61 -1.85 19.72
C ALA A 241 -6.90 -0.77 20.53
N SER A 242 -5.58 -0.65 20.38
CA SER A 242 -4.78 0.38 21.07
C SER A 242 -4.95 1.74 20.44
N HIS A 243 -5.24 1.78 19.15
CA HIS A 243 -5.53 3.01 18.40
C HIS A 243 -6.47 2.70 17.23
N VAL A 244 -7.51 3.54 17.10
CA VAL A 244 -8.48 3.43 15.99
C VAL A 244 -8.37 4.67 15.10
N MET A 245 -8.16 4.46 13.81
CA MET A 245 -7.98 5.50 12.81
C MET A 245 -9.19 5.57 11.88
N GLN A 246 -9.77 6.76 11.72
CA GLN A 246 -10.79 7.05 10.71
C GLN A 246 -10.13 7.78 9.54
N LEU A 247 -9.48 7.04 8.61
CA LEU A 247 -8.68 7.63 7.53
C LEU A 247 -9.48 8.60 6.66
N THR A 248 -10.75 8.31 6.38
CA THR A 248 -11.63 9.19 5.59
C THR A 248 -11.87 10.52 6.32
N VAL A 249 -12.10 10.48 7.62
CA VAL A 249 -12.31 11.68 8.46
C VAL A 249 -11.00 12.47 8.57
N MET A 250 -9.89 11.79 8.81
CA MET A 250 -8.57 12.42 8.88
C MET A 250 -8.21 13.13 7.56
N LEU A 251 -8.42 12.47 6.43
CA LEU A 251 -8.16 13.04 5.10
C LEU A 251 -9.08 14.22 4.82
N GLY A 252 -10.38 14.10 5.09
CA GLY A 252 -11.35 15.16 4.90
C GLY A 252 -11.02 16.40 5.74
N LYS A 253 -10.70 16.22 7.03
CA LYS A 253 -10.25 17.31 7.91
C LYS A 253 -8.97 17.97 7.42
N ALA A 254 -7.99 17.16 6.97
CA ALA A 254 -6.72 17.67 6.49
C ALA A 254 -6.88 18.44 5.17
N LEU A 255 -7.73 17.97 4.25
CA LEU A 255 -8.09 18.71 3.03
C LEU A 255 -8.84 20.00 3.35
N ALA A 256 -9.86 19.94 4.22
CA ALA A 256 -10.64 21.12 4.61
C ALA A 256 -9.79 22.23 5.24
N ARG A 257 -8.81 21.87 6.07
CA ARG A 257 -7.85 22.86 6.63
C ARG A 257 -7.07 23.59 5.55
N ARG A 258 -6.82 22.95 4.43
CA ARG A 258 -6.04 23.49 3.31
C ARG A 258 -6.91 24.20 2.27
N THR A 259 -8.23 24.02 2.29
CA THR A 259 -9.18 24.76 1.42
C THR A 259 -9.34 26.21 1.84
N ILE A 260 -9.05 26.51 3.08
CA ILE A 260 -9.15 27.84 3.65
C ILE A 260 -7.92 28.67 3.30
N GLY A 261 -7.44 28.51 2.08
CA GLY A 261 -6.34 29.29 1.53
C GLY A 261 -6.65 30.77 1.26
N GLY A 262 -7.83 31.23 1.65
CA GLY A 262 -8.10 32.64 1.88
C GLY A 262 -7.46 33.14 3.18
N ASP A 263 -7.33 32.31 4.18
CA ASP A 263 -6.54 32.58 5.38
C ASP A 263 -5.14 32.01 5.14
N ALA A 264 -4.16 32.87 4.99
CA ALA A 264 -2.73 32.49 4.95
C ALA A 264 -2.25 31.87 6.28
N ARG A 265 -3.17 31.24 7.03
CA ARG A 265 -2.87 30.64 8.32
C ARG A 265 -1.97 29.43 8.20
N ALA A 266 -1.05 29.37 9.13
CA ALA A 266 -0.16 28.23 9.26
C ALA A 266 -0.93 27.00 9.77
N ASN A 267 -0.99 25.95 8.95
CA ASN A 267 -1.59 24.66 9.34
C ASN A 267 -0.58 23.82 10.10
N ILE A 268 -0.81 23.59 11.39
CA ILE A 268 0.07 22.77 12.21
C ILE A 268 0.02 21.33 11.71
N ILE A 269 1.20 20.82 11.31
CA ILE A 269 1.42 19.46 10.83
C ILE A 269 2.20 18.60 11.84
N GLY A 270 2.86 19.22 12.83
CA GLY A 270 3.57 18.51 13.88
C GLY A 270 3.79 19.35 15.12
N ARG A 271 3.85 18.68 16.31
CA ARG A 271 4.16 19.29 17.60
C ARG A 271 5.17 18.45 18.34
N PHE A 272 6.20 19.10 18.89
CA PHE A 272 7.23 18.51 19.73
C PHE A 272 7.48 19.43 20.94
N ASP A 273 6.81 19.18 22.02
CA ASP A 273 6.79 20.09 23.19
C ASP A 273 6.43 21.51 22.76
N GLN A 274 7.38 22.44 22.81
CA GLN A 274 7.19 23.84 22.42
C GLN A 274 7.46 24.11 20.93
N LEU A 275 8.08 23.16 20.21
CA LEU A 275 8.31 23.29 18.77
C LEU A 275 7.07 22.89 18.02
N VAL A 276 6.58 23.78 17.17
CA VAL A 276 5.46 23.54 16.26
C VAL A 276 5.97 23.66 14.82
N ILE A 277 5.58 22.69 14.00
CA ILE A 277 5.81 22.71 12.56
C ILE A 277 4.50 22.93 11.86
N ALA A 278 4.48 23.84 10.91
CA ALA A 278 3.28 24.20 10.18
C ALA A 278 3.56 24.37 8.68
N GLU A 279 2.55 24.05 7.87
CA GLU A 279 2.52 24.42 6.45
C GLU A 279 1.74 25.73 6.29
N ALA A 280 2.30 26.69 5.56
CA ALA A 280 1.69 27.97 5.29
C ALA A 280 1.65 28.24 3.78
N PRO A 281 0.48 28.10 3.12
CA PRO A 281 0.29 28.54 1.76
C PRO A 281 0.50 30.05 1.67
N VAL A 282 1.21 30.51 0.65
CA VAL A 282 1.52 31.95 0.50
C VAL A 282 0.64 32.67 -0.52
N HIS A 283 -0.28 31.94 -1.16
CA HIS A 283 -1.21 32.52 -2.12
C HIS A 283 -2.01 33.67 -1.48
N GLY A 284 -2.07 34.82 -2.15
CA GLY A 284 -2.76 35.99 -1.63
C GLY A 284 -2.06 36.72 -0.49
N THR A 285 -0.84 36.37 -0.13
CA THR A 285 -0.03 37.06 0.88
C THR A 285 0.97 38.02 0.25
N PRO A 286 1.46 39.00 1.01
CA PRO A 286 2.51 39.92 0.55
C PRO A 286 3.88 39.24 0.37
N LEU A 287 4.00 37.95 0.70
CA LEU A 287 5.22 37.17 0.54
C LEU A 287 5.49 36.79 -0.92
N VAL A 288 4.44 36.74 -1.75
CA VAL A 288 4.56 36.38 -3.18
C VAL A 288 5.42 37.37 -3.92
N GLY A 289 6.40 36.87 -4.66
CA GLY A 289 7.38 37.68 -5.42
C GLY A 289 8.63 38.05 -4.64
N LEU A 290 8.66 37.79 -3.32
CA LEU A 290 9.86 37.95 -2.50
C LEU A 290 10.72 36.69 -2.52
N THR A 291 11.97 36.83 -2.09
CA THR A 291 12.80 35.69 -1.68
C THR A 291 12.62 35.39 -0.19
N ILE A 292 13.06 34.22 0.27
CA ILE A 292 13.03 33.85 1.69
C ILE A 292 13.77 34.91 2.55
N SER A 293 14.88 35.45 2.07
CA SER A 293 15.62 36.50 2.79
C SER A 293 14.84 37.83 2.84
N GLU A 294 14.21 38.23 1.76
CA GLU A 294 13.41 39.46 1.69
C GLU A 294 12.13 39.40 2.51
N SER A 295 11.60 38.20 2.76
CA SER A 295 10.41 38.00 3.59
C SER A 295 10.62 38.42 5.05
N LYS A 296 11.88 38.40 5.56
CA LYS A 296 12.28 38.74 6.92
C LYS A 296 11.47 38.04 8.02
N LEU A 297 10.88 36.88 7.72
CA LEU A 297 10.04 36.14 8.68
C LEU A 297 10.79 35.79 9.97
N ARG A 298 12.09 35.45 9.87
CA ARG A 298 12.90 35.15 11.04
C ARG A 298 13.21 36.40 11.88
N GLU A 299 13.45 37.53 11.24
CA GLU A 299 13.79 38.79 11.93
C GLU A 299 12.56 39.41 12.59
N ASN A 300 11.43 39.40 11.91
CA ASN A 300 10.20 40.09 12.35
C ASN A 300 9.35 39.25 13.32
N ILE A 301 9.29 37.92 13.10
CA ILE A 301 8.35 37.02 13.81
C ILE A 301 9.12 35.94 14.60
N GLY A 302 10.39 35.70 14.28
CA GLY A 302 11.18 34.63 14.91
C GLY A 302 10.93 33.25 14.31
N ILE A 303 10.10 33.12 13.27
CA ILE A 303 9.81 31.86 12.60
C ILE A 303 10.92 31.52 11.59
N THR A 304 11.30 30.26 11.53
CA THR A 304 12.24 29.76 10.51
C THR A 304 11.51 29.00 9.43
N VAL A 305 11.78 29.34 8.16
CA VAL A 305 11.37 28.55 7.01
C VAL A 305 12.34 27.37 6.89
N VAL A 306 11.86 26.16 7.18
CA VAL A 306 12.67 24.94 7.21
C VAL A 306 12.53 24.12 5.94
N GLY A 307 11.48 24.38 5.16
CA GLY A 307 11.21 23.73 3.88
C GLY A 307 10.33 24.60 3.00
N VAL A 308 10.32 24.28 1.74
CA VAL A 308 9.45 24.90 0.73
C VAL A 308 8.90 23.79 -0.15
N TRP A 309 7.60 23.75 -0.28
CA TRP A 309 6.93 22.95 -1.30
C TRP A 309 6.65 23.83 -2.50
N GLU A 310 7.14 23.43 -3.65
CA GLU A 310 6.82 24.07 -4.92
C GLU A 310 6.23 23.00 -5.85
N ARG A 311 4.93 23.08 -6.10
CA ARG A 311 4.19 22.10 -6.92
C ARG A 311 4.50 20.65 -6.54
N GLY A 312 4.48 20.32 -5.24
CA GLY A 312 4.71 18.99 -4.71
C GLY A 312 6.16 18.53 -4.68
N VAL A 313 7.10 19.37 -5.00
CA VAL A 313 8.54 19.11 -4.84
C VAL A 313 9.02 19.80 -3.58
N PHE A 314 9.48 19.02 -2.60
CA PHE A 314 10.10 19.56 -1.39
C PHE A 314 11.51 20.06 -1.70
N GLN A 315 11.83 21.25 -1.21
CA GLN A 315 13.16 21.86 -1.34
C GLN A 315 13.58 22.47 -0.01
N LEU A 316 14.87 22.33 0.30
CA LEU A 316 15.46 23.08 1.42
C LEU A 316 15.67 24.53 0.98
N PRO A 317 15.09 25.51 1.68
CA PRO A 317 15.17 26.89 1.26
C PRO A 317 16.58 27.44 1.41
N THR A 318 16.99 28.24 0.45
CA THR A 318 18.16 29.11 0.54
C THR A 318 17.68 30.56 0.74
N PRO A 319 18.51 31.48 1.21
CA PRO A 319 18.11 32.90 1.31
C PRO A 319 17.57 33.49 0.00
N SER A 320 18.04 33.01 -1.14
CA SER A 320 17.62 33.44 -2.49
C SER A 320 16.47 32.62 -3.08
N THR A 321 15.91 31.65 -2.38
CA THR A 321 14.76 30.85 -2.86
C THR A 321 13.57 31.80 -3.09
N PRO A 322 13.01 31.87 -4.31
CA PRO A 322 11.86 32.72 -4.62
C PRO A 322 10.57 32.12 -4.04
N ILE A 323 9.65 32.97 -3.64
CA ILE A 323 8.31 32.63 -3.17
C ILE A 323 7.32 32.93 -4.30
N SER A 324 6.76 31.88 -4.90
CA SER A 324 5.75 31.97 -5.96
C SER A 324 4.33 31.86 -5.39
N THR A 325 3.32 32.07 -6.22
CA THR A 325 1.91 31.88 -5.83
C THR A 325 1.57 30.44 -5.48
N SER A 326 2.34 29.45 -5.99
CA SER A 326 2.18 28.00 -5.70
C SER A 326 3.03 27.51 -4.53
N THR A 327 3.81 28.38 -3.92
CA THR A 327 4.68 28.02 -2.80
C THR A 327 3.88 27.73 -1.53
N VAL A 328 4.24 26.65 -0.84
CA VAL A 328 3.81 26.38 0.54
C VAL A 328 5.06 26.35 1.42
N LEU A 329 5.14 27.26 2.37
CA LEU A 329 6.26 27.32 3.33
C LEU A 329 6.07 26.27 4.41
N VAL A 330 7.13 25.59 4.78
CA VAL A 330 7.18 24.77 6.00
C VAL A 330 7.87 25.61 7.08
N LEU A 331 7.10 25.97 8.08
CA LEU A 331 7.48 26.88 9.15
C LEU A 331 7.80 26.08 10.42
N ALA A 332 8.85 26.47 11.13
CA ALA A 332 9.19 25.96 12.45
C ALA A 332 9.27 27.11 13.44
N GLY A 333 8.58 26.99 14.59
CA GLY A 333 8.53 28.01 15.61
C GLY A 333 7.77 27.59 16.85
N SER A 334 7.51 28.51 17.78
CA SER A 334 6.59 28.31 18.90
C SER A 334 5.15 28.58 18.46
N GLU A 335 4.19 28.19 19.29
CA GLU A 335 2.77 28.45 19.02
C GLU A 335 2.46 29.96 18.93
N GLU A 336 3.08 30.77 19.79
CA GLU A 336 2.96 32.22 19.77
C GLU A 336 3.54 32.85 18.50
N GLN A 337 4.67 32.30 17.99
CA GLN A 337 5.28 32.76 16.75
C GLN A 337 4.38 32.44 15.54
N LEU A 338 3.74 31.26 15.53
CA LEU A 338 2.79 30.93 14.47
C LEU A 338 1.53 31.77 14.53
N GLN A 339 1.01 32.07 15.72
CA GLN A 339 -0.10 32.98 15.88
C GLN A 339 0.24 34.39 15.38
N CYS A 340 1.44 34.88 15.69
CA CYS A 340 1.92 36.16 15.17
C CYS A 340 2.04 36.16 13.63
N TYR A 341 2.50 35.02 13.03
CA TYR A 341 2.49 34.86 11.58
C TYR A 341 1.07 34.96 11.02
N ASP A 342 0.13 34.26 11.61
CA ASP A 342 -1.27 34.25 11.18
C ASP A 342 -1.87 35.67 11.25
N GLU A 343 -1.66 36.39 12.35
CA GLU A 343 -2.13 37.78 12.51
C GLU A 343 -1.56 38.72 11.44
N HIS A 344 -0.29 38.55 11.07
CA HIS A 344 0.35 39.37 10.03
C HIS A 344 -0.13 39.03 8.61
N MET A 345 -0.46 37.76 8.34
CA MET A 345 -0.84 37.30 7.00
C MET A 345 -2.35 37.39 6.74
N CYS A 346 -3.21 37.23 7.78
CA CYS A 346 -4.68 37.29 7.65
C CYS A 346 -5.23 38.67 7.25
N ILE A 347 -4.47 39.76 7.47
CA ILE A 347 -4.90 41.13 7.13
C ILE A 347 -5.16 41.31 5.63
N TYR A 348 -4.62 40.44 4.78
CA TYR A 348 -4.64 40.55 3.31
C TYR A 348 -5.68 39.67 2.62
N ASN A 349 -6.51 38.92 3.34
CA ASN A 349 -7.45 38.00 2.73
C ASN A 349 -8.92 38.44 2.81
N PRO A 350 -9.62 38.59 1.68
CA PRO A 350 -11.05 38.90 1.66
C PRO A 350 -11.90 37.69 2.12
N HIS A 351 -13.00 38.00 2.83
CA HIS A 351 -13.97 37.02 3.39
C HIS A 351 -14.78 36.21 2.34
N ASP A 352 -14.51 36.30 1.04
CA ASP A 352 -15.31 35.67 -0.02
C ASP A 352 -14.72 34.33 -0.52
N ALA A 353 -14.35 33.45 0.39
CA ALA A 353 -13.81 32.13 0.04
C ALA A 353 -14.94 31.14 -0.30
N PHE A 354 -15.31 31.00 -1.57
CA PHE A 354 -16.24 29.95 -2.03
C PHE A 354 -15.48 28.70 -2.44
N VAL A 355 -15.84 27.54 -1.87
CA VAL A 355 -15.17 26.26 -2.13
C VAL A 355 -16.04 25.37 -3.02
N LEU A 356 -15.49 24.88 -4.12
CA LEU A 356 -16.12 23.92 -5.01
C LEU A 356 -15.54 22.54 -4.78
N ILE A 357 -16.37 21.57 -4.34
CA ILE A 357 -15.97 20.19 -4.08
C ILE A 357 -16.43 19.31 -5.24
N LEU A 358 -15.50 18.61 -5.88
CA LEU A 358 -15.77 17.66 -6.97
C LEU A 358 -15.72 16.23 -6.43
N GLY A 359 -16.89 15.67 -6.15
CA GLY A 359 -17.14 14.36 -5.56
C GLY A 359 -17.81 14.45 -4.18
N GLY A 360 -19.06 14.01 -4.07
CA GLY A 360 -19.89 14.01 -2.86
C GLY A 360 -19.74 12.77 -1.99
N GLY A 361 -18.77 11.91 -2.25
CA GLY A 361 -18.50 10.72 -1.45
C GLY A 361 -18.04 11.04 -0.01
N ARG A 362 -17.65 10.01 0.75
CA ARG A 362 -17.29 10.13 2.18
C ARG A 362 -16.30 11.25 2.50
N VAL A 363 -15.25 11.43 1.68
CA VAL A 363 -14.24 12.50 1.88
C VAL A 363 -14.83 13.87 1.59
N GLY A 364 -15.54 14.05 0.46
CA GLY A 364 -16.18 15.30 0.09
C GLY A 364 -17.18 15.77 1.15
N ARG A 365 -18.01 14.86 1.67
CA ARG A 365 -18.93 15.15 2.78
C ARG A 365 -18.22 15.54 4.08
N GLN A 366 -17.07 14.94 4.35
CA GLN A 366 -16.31 15.33 5.54
C GLN A 366 -15.71 16.73 5.39
N ILE A 367 -15.25 17.08 4.18
CA ILE A 367 -14.80 18.45 3.88
C ILE A 367 -15.97 19.42 4.08
N ALA A 368 -17.15 19.12 3.52
CA ALA A 368 -18.34 19.93 3.65
C ALA A 368 -18.69 20.24 5.12
N ARG A 369 -18.71 19.21 5.99
CA ARG A 369 -18.94 19.37 7.43
C ARG A 369 -17.94 20.31 8.10
N GLU A 370 -16.65 20.20 7.75
CA GLU A 370 -15.61 21.07 8.30
C GLU A 370 -15.76 22.52 7.80
N LEU A 371 -16.25 22.72 6.57
CA LEU A 371 -16.54 24.04 6.02
C LEU A 371 -17.79 24.66 6.68
N GLU A 372 -18.85 23.86 6.93
CA GLU A 372 -20.03 24.28 7.69
C GLU A 372 -19.66 24.75 9.09
N HIS A 373 -18.85 24.01 9.82
CA HIS A 373 -18.36 24.41 11.15
C HIS A 373 -17.59 25.73 11.16
N ARG A 374 -17.12 26.16 9.99
CA ARG A 374 -16.37 27.42 9.82
C ARG A 374 -17.15 28.48 9.08
N GLU A 375 -18.44 28.22 8.83
CA GLU A 375 -19.36 29.14 8.14
C GLU A 375 -18.86 29.56 6.74
N LEU A 376 -18.12 28.66 6.05
CA LEU A 376 -17.58 28.91 4.70
C LEU A 376 -18.55 28.39 3.63
N PRO A 377 -18.88 29.20 2.62
CA PRO A 377 -19.78 28.78 1.56
C PRO A 377 -19.10 27.75 0.63
N TYR A 378 -19.84 26.71 0.31
CA TYR A 378 -19.37 25.65 -0.58
C TYR A 378 -20.49 25.12 -1.50
N MET A 379 -20.10 24.35 -2.51
CA MET A 379 -21.00 23.57 -3.37
C MET A 379 -20.33 22.25 -3.71
N ILE A 380 -21.10 21.17 -3.77
CA ILE A 380 -20.62 19.84 -4.14
C ILE A 380 -21.17 19.45 -5.51
N VAL A 381 -20.31 18.97 -6.39
CA VAL A 381 -20.72 18.31 -7.64
C VAL A 381 -20.67 16.81 -7.43
N GLU A 382 -21.81 16.15 -7.60
CA GLU A 382 -21.91 14.69 -7.49
C GLU A 382 -22.67 14.11 -8.68
N ARG A 383 -22.20 12.96 -9.17
CA ARG A 383 -22.78 12.27 -10.31
C ARG A 383 -23.87 11.30 -9.89
N ASP A 384 -23.75 10.69 -8.72
CA ASP A 384 -24.67 9.70 -8.21
C ASP A 384 -25.79 10.38 -7.43
N PRO A 385 -27.05 10.27 -7.88
CA PRO A 385 -28.19 10.87 -7.17
C PRO A 385 -28.39 10.30 -5.76
N GLU A 386 -27.97 9.07 -5.48
CA GLU A 386 -28.12 8.43 -4.16
C GLU A 386 -27.16 9.03 -3.11
N GLU A 387 -26.09 9.68 -3.54
CA GLU A 387 -25.10 10.34 -2.69
C GLU A 387 -25.47 11.80 -2.36
N ILE A 388 -26.57 12.34 -2.92
CA ILE A 388 -27.03 13.71 -2.66
C ILE A 388 -27.82 13.75 -1.36
N LEU A 389 -27.29 14.50 -0.37
CA LEU A 389 -27.93 14.65 0.93
C LEU A 389 -28.79 15.91 1.01
N ASP A 390 -28.35 17.00 0.41
CA ASP A 390 -29.02 18.32 0.43
C ASP A 390 -29.00 18.93 -0.99
N PRO A 391 -30.17 19.01 -1.68
CA PRO A 391 -30.23 19.56 -3.03
C PRO A 391 -29.73 21.00 -3.17
N ASP A 392 -29.77 21.80 -2.11
CA ASP A 392 -29.33 23.22 -2.14
C ASP A 392 -27.80 23.34 -2.12
N LEU A 393 -27.11 22.33 -1.61
CA LEU A 393 -25.64 22.28 -1.49
C LEU A 393 -24.99 21.36 -2.54
N TYR A 394 -25.80 20.69 -3.37
CA TYR A 394 -25.33 19.76 -4.38
C TYR A 394 -25.79 20.13 -5.78
N VAL A 395 -24.90 19.93 -6.74
CA VAL A 395 -25.23 19.97 -8.17
C VAL A 395 -25.08 18.57 -8.72
N LEU A 396 -26.23 17.96 -9.09
CA LEU A 396 -26.24 16.67 -9.78
C LEU A 396 -25.67 16.80 -11.19
N GLY A 397 -24.62 16.03 -11.49
CA GLY A 397 -24.01 15.99 -12.80
C GLY A 397 -22.56 15.56 -12.76
N SER A 398 -21.98 15.45 -13.97
CA SER A 398 -20.57 15.10 -14.11
C SER A 398 -19.68 16.34 -13.91
N ALA A 399 -18.65 16.21 -13.08
CA ALA A 399 -17.62 17.25 -12.95
C ALA A 399 -16.76 17.42 -14.23
N ALA A 400 -16.90 16.52 -15.21
CA ALA A 400 -16.28 16.67 -16.53
C ALA A 400 -17.13 17.50 -17.51
N ASP A 401 -18.35 17.91 -17.12
CA ASP A 401 -19.23 18.75 -17.94
C ASP A 401 -19.16 20.21 -17.50
N ILE A 402 -18.85 21.10 -18.46
CA ILE A 402 -18.69 22.53 -18.20
C ILE A 402 -19.99 23.20 -17.71
N ASN A 403 -21.16 22.75 -18.17
CA ASN A 403 -22.43 23.31 -17.75
C ASN A 403 -22.73 22.95 -16.28
N THR A 404 -22.38 21.74 -15.88
CA THR A 404 -22.44 21.30 -14.48
C THR A 404 -21.52 22.12 -13.59
N LEU A 405 -20.25 22.33 -14.00
CA LEU A 405 -19.30 23.15 -13.27
C LEU A 405 -19.74 24.61 -13.16
N LYS A 406 -20.28 25.20 -14.24
CA LYS A 406 -20.84 26.58 -14.20
C LYS A 406 -22.03 26.71 -13.25
N ARG A 407 -22.97 25.76 -13.26
CA ARG A 407 -24.07 25.73 -12.30
C ARG A 407 -23.57 25.63 -10.86
N ALA A 408 -22.50 24.89 -10.65
CA ALA A 408 -21.85 24.74 -9.35
C ALA A 408 -20.98 25.94 -8.94
N GLY A 409 -20.82 26.93 -9.82
CA GLY A 409 -20.12 28.18 -9.50
C GLY A 409 -18.61 28.13 -9.66
N ILE A 410 -18.08 27.38 -10.63
CA ILE A 410 -16.62 27.30 -10.89
C ILE A 410 -16.02 28.68 -11.14
N ASP A 411 -16.77 29.62 -11.75
CA ASP A 411 -16.29 30.95 -12.09
C ASP A 411 -16.00 31.81 -10.84
N ARG A 412 -16.67 31.57 -9.73
CA ARG A 412 -16.51 32.28 -8.46
C ARG A 412 -15.68 31.51 -7.43
N ALA A 413 -15.33 30.24 -7.71
CA ALA A 413 -14.59 29.44 -6.76
C ALA A 413 -13.20 30.02 -6.49
N SER A 414 -12.85 30.22 -5.22
CA SER A 414 -11.49 30.53 -4.78
C SER A 414 -10.64 29.27 -4.63
N THR A 415 -11.29 28.16 -4.27
CA THR A 415 -10.65 26.85 -4.13
C THR A 415 -11.51 25.77 -4.77
N ILE A 416 -10.88 24.84 -5.48
CA ILE A 416 -11.51 23.63 -6.00
C ILE A 416 -10.84 22.43 -5.33
N VAL A 417 -11.65 21.53 -4.78
CA VAL A 417 -11.16 20.29 -4.13
C VAL A 417 -11.70 19.08 -4.87
N ILE A 418 -10.79 18.27 -5.42
CA ILE A 418 -11.11 17.06 -6.15
C ILE A 418 -10.97 15.86 -5.22
N THR A 419 -12.07 15.14 -4.97
CA THR A 419 -12.16 14.10 -3.94
C THR A 419 -12.68 12.76 -4.45
N THR A 420 -12.70 12.52 -5.78
CA THR A 420 -13.19 11.24 -6.30
C THR A 420 -12.28 10.08 -5.86
N GLN A 421 -12.81 8.86 -5.89
CA GLN A 421 -12.05 7.68 -5.49
C GLN A 421 -11.09 7.17 -6.57
N ASN A 422 -11.25 7.64 -7.81
CA ASN A 422 -10.47 7.20 -8.95
C ASN A 422 -9.39 8.23 -9.29
N ASP A 423 -8.12 7.85 -9.17
CA ASP A 423 -6.99 8.74 -9.41
C ASP A 423 -6.89 9.21 -10.86
N ASP A 424 -7.28 8.39 -11.85
CA ASP A 424 -7.29 8.79 -13.27
C ASP A 424 -8.32 9.91 -13.49
N MET A 425 -9.49 9.81 -12.83
CA MET A 425 -10.50 10.85 -12.85
C MET A 425 -9.98 12.12 -12.14
N ASN A 426 -9.29 11.99 -11.03
CA ASN A 426 -8.71 13.12 -10.31
C ASN A 426 -7.67 13.85 -11.17
N ILE A 427 -6.79 13.12 -11.88
CA ILE A 427 -5.83 13.68 -12.83
C ILE A 427 -6.56 14.42 -13.96
N TYR A 428 -7.58 13.78 -14.56
CA TYR A 428 -8.38 14.38 -15.62
C TYR A 428 -9.04 15.68 -15.17
N LEU A 429 -9.72 15.68 -14.03
CA LEU A 429 -10.39 16.85 -13.47
C LEU A 429 -9.39 17.95 -13.07
N THR A 430 -8.22 17.58 -12.58
CA THR A 430 -7.15 18.52 -12.24
C THR A 430 -6.70 19.29 -13.49
N ILE A 431 -6.40 18.59 -14.59
CA ILE A 431 -6.03 19.24 -15.87
C ILE A 431 -7.17 20.13 -16.36
N TYR A 432 -8.40 19.64 -16.31
CA TYR A 432 -9.56 20.36 -16.80
C TYR A 432 -9.85 21.63 -16.00
N CYS A 433 -9.89 21.54 -14.68
CA CYS A 433 -10.13 22.69 -13.80
C CYS A 433 -8.99 23.71 -13.89
N ARG A 434 -7.74 23.30 -13.98
CA ARG A 434 -6.60 24.20 -14.16
C ARG A 434 -6.66 24.97 -15.48
N ARG A 435 -7.15 24.36 -16.55
CA ARG A 435 -7.36 25.04 -17.83
C ARG A 435 -8.50 26.04 -17.79
N LEU A 436 -9.60 25.70 -17.10
CA LEU A 436 -10.75 26.61 -16.95
C LEU A 436 -10.44 27.78 -16.01
N ARG A 437 -9.69 27.51 -14.95
CA ARG A 437 -9.34 28.49 -13.90
C ARG A 437 -7.83 28.38 -13.59
N PRO A 438 -6.98 29.12 -14.34
CA PRO A 438 -5.53 29.11 -14.11
C PRO A 438 -5.10 29.68 -12.75
N ASP A 439 -5.92 30.52 -12.17
CA ASP A 439 -5.71 31.28 -10.93
C ASP A 439 -6.23 30.59 -9.67
N VAL A 440 -7.13 29.60 -9.80
CA VAL A 440 -7.82 28.97 -8.66
C VAL A 440 -6.84 28.12 -7.84
N HIS A 441 -7.02 28.11 -6.52
CA HIS A 441 -6.34 27.14 -5.66
C HIS A 441 -6.91 25.74 -5.87
N LEU A 442 -6.10 24.79 -6.34
CA LEU A 442 -6.54 23.46 -6.75
C LEU A 442 -5.94 22.38 -5.87
N ILE A 443 -6.79 21.72 -5.11
CA ILE A 443 -6.42 20.64 -4.19
C ILE A 443 -6.95 19.32 -4.75
N SER A 444 -6.14 18.29 -4.77
CA SER A 444 -6.56 16.97 -5.22
C SER A 444 -6.26 15.88 -4.20
N ARG A 445 -7.17 14.92 -4.11
CA ARG A 445 -6.94 13.67 -3.42
C ARG A 445 -6.18 12.71 -4.34
N ALA A 446 -5.25 11.93 -3.78
CA ALA A 446 -4.70 10.73 -4.38
C ALA A 446 -5.09 9.49 -3.52
N THR A 447 -5.37 8.38 -4.16
CA THR A 447 -5.53 7.09 -3.49
C THR A 447 -4.16 6.42 -3.35
N LEU A 448 -3.38 6.43 -4.43
CA LEU A 448 -2.04 5.84 -4.50
C LEU A 448 -0.97 6.92 -4.43
N GLU A 449 0.05 6.70 -3.62
CA GLU A 449 1.19 7.61 -3.43
C GLU A 449 1.92 7.93 -4.75
N LYS A 450 2.09 6.94 -5.62
CA LYS A 450 2.74 7.11 -6.94
C LYS A 450 2.08 8.16 -7.86
N ASN A 451 0.79 8.48 -7.62
CA ASN A 451 0.04 9.42 -8.45
C ASN A 451 0.17 10.89 -8.00
N ILE A 452 0.80 11.15 -6.87
CA ILE A 452 0.99 12.50 -6.31
C ILE A 452 1.75 13.38 -7.28
N SER A 453 2.92 12.95 -7.74
CA SER A 453 3.74 13.71 -8.69
C SER A 453 3.01 13.98 -10.02
N THR A 454 2.15 13.03 -10.44
CA THR A 454 1.35 13.21 -11.66
C THR A 454 0.25 14.24 -11.46
N LEU A 455 -0.43 14.25 -10.31
CA LEU A 455 -1.45 15.26 -9.98
C LEU A 455 -0.84 16.66 -9.88
N HIS A 456 0.35 16.82 -9.29
CA HIS A 456 1.05 18.10 -9.28
C HIS A 456 1.42 18.57 -10.69
N ARG A 457 1.94 17.68 -11.54
CA ARG A 457 2.21 18.01 -12.96
C ARG A 457 0.94 18.33 -13.74
N ALA A 458 -0.19 17.72 -13.37
CA ALA A 458 -1.51 18.05 -13.95
C ALA A 458 -2.00 19.44 -13.55
N GLY A 459 -1.41 20.06 -12.52
CA GLY A 459 -1.72 21.42 -12.09
C GLY A 459 -2.33 21.54 -10.70
N ALA A 460 -2.37 20.50 -9.89
CA ALA A 460 -2.76 20.62 -8.49
C ALA A 460 -1.67 21.37 -7.70
N ASP A 461 -2.10 22.37 -6.93
CA ASP A 461 -1.22 23.11 -6.02
C ASP A 461 -0.87 22.26 -4.81
N LEU A 462 -1.85 21.46 -4.36
CA LEU A 462 -1.68 20.57 -3.24
C LEU A 462 -2.34 19.21 -3.53
N VAL A 463 -1.64 18.15 -3.17
CA VAL A 463 -2.15 16.77 -3.27
C VAL A 463 -2.05 16.10 -1.91
N MET A 464 -3.08 15.38 -1.51
CA MET A 464 -3.05 14.54 -0.31
C MET A 464 -3.36 13.09 -0.66
N SER A 465 -2.47 12.19 -0.26
CA SER A 465 -2.64 10.78 -0.47
C SER A 465 -3.28 10.09 0.73
N HIS A 466 -4.31 9.30 0.44
CA HIS A 466 -4.95 8.43 1.43
C HIS A 466 -3.96 7.37 1.96
N SER A 467 -3.17 6.78 1.07
CA SER A 467 -2.20 5.75 1.44
C SER A 467 -1.06 6.32 2.29
N SER A 468 -0.52 7.48 1.93
CA SER A 468 0.54 8.12 2.72
C SER A 468 0.06 8.57 4.10
N LEU A 469 -1.14 9.17 4.17
CA LEU A 469 -1.71 9.59 5.45
C LEU A 469 -1.86 8.40 6.41
N GLY A 470 -2.41 7.29 5.91
CA GLY A 470 -2.59 6.08 6.70
C GLY A 470 -1.25 5.47 7.14
N SER A 471 -0.34 5.26 6.20
CA SER A 471 0.97 4.65 6.48
C SER A 471 1.84 5.51 7.41
N ASN A 472 1.83 6.84 7.26
CA ASN A 472 2.53 7.76 8.16
C ASN A 472 1.96 7.71 9.57
N THR A 473 0.63 7.68 9.71
CA THR A 473 -0.01 7.59 11.02
C THR A 473 0.34 6.29 11.74
N ILE A 474 0.34 5.15 11.01
CA ILE A 474 0.74 3.85 11.57
C ILE A 474 2.21 3.86 11.97
N LEU A 475 3.09 4.38 11.12
CA LEU A 475 4.52 4.42 11.41
C LEU A 475 4.84 5.36 12.58
N ASN A 476 4.19 6.52 12.67
CA ASN A 476 4.28 7.43 13.80
C ASN A 476 3.83 6.77 15.11
N PHE A 477 2.78 5.93 15.04
CA PHE A 477 2.34 5.15 16.20
C PHE A 477 3.39 4.11 16.62
N LEU A 478 4.00 3.41 15.65
CA LEU A 478 5.05 2.42 15.90
C LEU A 478 6.31 3.06 16.50
N GLN A 479 6.71 4.23 16.00
CA GLN A 479 7.99 4.88 16.32
C GLN A 479 7.85 6.10 17.24
N ARG A 480 6.90 6.10 18.16
CA ARG A 480 6.49 7.23 19.04
C ARG A 480 7.60 8.13 19.62
N SER A 481 8.86 7.69 19.61
CA SER A 481 9.96 8.43 20.22
C SER A 481 11.10 8.85 19.28
N ARG A 482 11.14 8.39 18.02
CA ARG A 482 12.31 8.57 17.14
C ARG A 482 12.03 9.32 15.84
N VAL A 483 10.86 9.12 15.24
CA VAL A 483 10.51 9.69 13.93
C VAL A 483 9.11 10.26 14.00
N MET A 484 8.86 11.40 13.40
CA MET A 484 7.52 11.89 13.08
C MET A 484 7.46 12.24 11.59
N MET A 485 6.72 11.46 10.84
CA MET A 485 6.42 11.77 9.44
C MET A 485 5.36 12.85 9.41
N LEU A 486 5.69 14.02 8.86
CA LEU A 486 4.81 15.18 8.82
C LEU A 486 3.99 15.24 7.53
N ALA A 487 4.65 15.04 6.41
CA ALA A 487 4.09 15.10 5.07
C ALA A 487 4.87 14.17 4.14
N GLU A 488 4.42 14.01 2.91
CA GLU A 488 5.08 13.16 1.93
C GLU A 488 6.52 13.62 1.65
N GLY A 489 7.50 12.78 2.00
CA GLY A 489 8.91 13.06 1.81
C GLY A 489 9.53 14.06 2.79
N LEU A 490 8.84 14.37 3.89
CA LEU A 490 9.32 15.26 4.94
C LEU A 490 9.16 14.61 6.30
N ASP A 491 10.27 14.21 6.88
CA ASP A 491 10.31 13.56 8.19
C ASP A 491 11.10 14.41 9.18
N ILE A 492 10.67 14.38 10.43
CA ILE A 492 11.46 14.92 11.54
C ILE A 492 12.00 13.76 12.34
N LEU A 493 13.29 13.73 12.46
CA LEU A 493 14.02 12.73 13.22
C LEU A 493 14.54 13.32 14.52
N ARG A 494 14.37 12.59 15.60
CA ARG A 494 14.99 12.89 16.88
C ARG A 494 16.21 12.00 17.06
N PHE A 495 17.38 12.61 17.16
CA PHE A 495 18.64 11.93 17.46
C PHE A 495 19.27 12.48 18.72
N ARG A 496 19.91 11.64 19.48
CA ARG A 496 20.91 12.09 20.46
C ARG A 496 22.10 12.63 19.70
N VAL A 497 22.66 13.76 20.17
CA VAL A 497 23.84 14.35 19.51
C VAL A 497 24.96 13.32 19.46
N PRO A 498 25.43 12.94 18.25
CA PRO A 498 26.53 11.98 18.11
C PRO A 498 27.82 12.49 18.68
N ALA A 499 28.64 11.61 19.25
CA ALA A 499 29.97 11.97 19.84
C ALA A 499 30.89 12.70 18.84
N SER A 500 30.72 12.45 17.52
CA SER A 500 31.47 13.12 16.46
C SER A 500 31.13 14.61 16.29
N LEU A 501 30.05 15.06 16.89
CA LEU A 501 29.56 16.45 16.88
C LEU A 501 29.75 17.16 18.23
N ASP A 502 30.17 16.44 19.25
CA ASP A 502 30.39 17.00 20.59
C ASP A 502 31.38 18.18 20.56
N GLY A 503 31.05 19.24 21.26
CA GLY A 503 31.86 20.47 21.31
C GLY A 503 31.86 21.34 20.06
N LYS A 504 31.20 20.94 18.97
CA LYS A 504 31.03 21.75 17.76
C LYS A 504 29.83 22.66 17.87
N THR A 505 29.88 23.82 17.23
CA THR A 505 28.70 24.64 17.08
C THR A 505 27.82 24.11 15.92
N LEU A 506 26.52 24.45 15.90
CA LEU A 506 25.65 24.10 14.80
C LEU A 506 26.22 24.56 13.44
N ARG A 507 26.85 25.75 13.42
CA ARG A 507 27.50 26.32 12.24
C ARG A 507 28.68 25.47 11.77
N THR A 508 29.53 25.00 12.68
CA THR A 508 30.73 24.23 12.36
C THR A 508 30.50 22.73 12.26
N SER A 509 29.31 22.25 12.63
CA SER A 509 28.91 20.83 12.51
C SER A 509 28.88 20.32 11.08
N GLY A 510 28.59 21.21 10.12
CA GLY A 510 28.47 20.89 8.70
C GLY A 510 27.29 19.95 8.39
N ILE A 511 26.34 19.78 9.29
CA ILE A 511 25.19 18.86 9.12
C ILE A 511 24.48 19.15 7.81
N ARG A 512 24.04 20.40 7.60
CA ARG A 512 23.27 20.78 6.41
C ARG A 512 24.04 20.57 5.10
N GLN A 513 25.32 20.93 5.08
CA GLN A 513 26.16 20.81 3.88
C GLN A 513 26.48 19.36 3.51
N ARG A 514 26.59 18.48 4.49
CA ARG A 514 27.05 17.10 4.31
C ARG A 514 25.89 16.12 4.11
N THR A 515 24.72 16.42 4.65
CA THR A 515 23.57 15.51 4.66
C THR A 515 22.35 16.08 3.95
N GLY A 516 22.25 17.40 3.81
CA GLY A 516 21.02 18.05 3.37
C GLY A 516 19.97 18.24 4.47
N CYS A 517 20.23 17.75 5.71
CA CYS A 517 19.31 17.93 6.84
C CYS A 517 19.51 19.28 7.53
N SER A 518 18.42 19.84 8.05
CA SER A 518 18.45 21.04 8.89
C SER A 518 18.10 20.71 10.35
N VAL A 519 18.87 21.22 11.30
CA VAL A 519 18.52 21.13 12.72
C VAL A 519 17.52 22.21 13.06
N ILE A 520 16.32 21.81 13.52
CA ILE A 520 15.18 22.72 13.78
C ILE A 520 14.96 22.98 15.27
N ALA A 521 15.40 22.05 16.12
CA ALA A 521 15.37 22.23 17.56
C ALA A 521 16.47 21.44 18.26
N LEU A 522 16.83 21.87 19.46
CA LEU A 522 17.67 21.15 20.40
C LEU A 522 16.92 20.99 21.73
N ARG A 523 17.05 19.81 22.35
CA ARG A 523 16.45 19.53 23.66
C ARG A 523 17.55 19.18 24.66
N LYS A 524 17.58 19.89 25.75
CA LYS A 524 18.45 19.63 26.89
C LYS A 524 17.64 19.72 28.17
N ASP A 525 17.84 18.79 29.11
CA ASP A 525 17.15 18.77 30.41
C ASP A 525 15.62 18.93 30.32
N ASN A 526 15.01 18.27 29.35
CA ASN A 526 13.57 18.36 29.03
C ASN A 526 13.09 19.74 28.53
N VAL A 527 13.99 20.66 28.24
CA VAL A 527 13.64 21.96 27.62
C VAL A 527 14.00 21.93 26.16
N THR A 528 12.99 22.12 25.28
CA THR A 528 13.16 22.16 23.83
C THR A 528 13.32 23.60 23.37
N THR A 529 14.46 23.91 22.76
CA THR A 529 14.73 25.20 22.14
C THR A 529 14.49 25.10 20.64
N ALA A 530 13.43 25.72 20.15
CA ALA A 530 13.15 25.85 18.73
C ALA A 530 14.11 26.88 18.09
N ASN A 531 14.49 26.64 16.81
CA ASN A 531 15.34 27.54 16.04
C ASN A 531 16.66 27.94 16.77
N PRO A 532 17.48 26.96 17.20
CA PRO A 532 18.67 27.24 17.98
C PRO A 532 19.64 28.18 17.22
N ASP A 533 20.36 29.00 17.99
CA ASP A 533 21.37 29.89 17.42
C ASP A 533 22.49 29.08 16.71
N PRO A 534 22.92 29.46 15.50
CA PRO A 534 24.00 28.79 14.79
C PRO A 534 25.30 28.61 15.60
N ASN A 535 25.53 29.42 16.62
CA ASN A 535 26.68 29.35 17.50
C ASN A 535 26.43 28.45 18.73
N THR A 536 25.24 27.88 18.90
CA THR A 536 24.95 26.91 19.98
C THR A 536 25.88 25.72 19.89
N VAL A 537 26.56 25.43 21.00
CA VAL A 537 27.48 24.28 21.12
C VAL A 537 26.66 23.02 21.34
N LEU A 538 26.93 22.00 20.53
CA LEU A 538 26.33 20.67 20.64
C LEU A 538 27.05 19.87 21.73
N THR A 539 26.29 19.21 22.59
CA THR A 539 26.80 18.30 23.60
C THR A 539 26.06 16.96 23.54
N THR A 540 26.74 15.87 23.89
CA THR A 540 26.19 14.51 23.77
C THR A 540 25.00 14.23 24.69
N ASP A 541 24.70 15.09 25.64
CA ASP A 541 23.52 15.05 26.53
C ASP A 541 22.26 15.66 25.86
N MET A 542 22.42 16.32 24.71
CA MET A 542 21.31 16.92 23.98
C MET A 542 20.67 15.94 23.00
N ASP A 543 19.37 16.10 22.81
CA ASP A 543 18.67 15.57 21.64
C ASP A 543 18.54 16.67 20.57
N MET A 544 18.76 16.30 19.29
CA MET A 544 18.55 17.22 18.18
C MET A 544 17.36 16.73 17.33
N PHE A 545 16.56 17.68 16.89
CA PHE A 545 15.48 17.46 15.93
C PHE A 545 15.96 17.93 14.57
N VAL A 546 15.93 17.00 13.62
CA VAL A 546 16.48 17.18 12.28
C VAL A 546 15.38 16.99 11.27
N ILE A 547 15.27 17.87 10.28
CA ILE A 547 14.30 17.80 9.19
C ILE A 547 15.05 17.64 7.86
N GLY A 548 14.56 16.80 6.98
CA GLY A 548 15.17 16.57 5.67
C GLY A 548 14.31 15.72 4.76
N SER A 549 14.74 15.50 3.51
CA SER A 549 14.17 14.45 2.67
C SER A 549 14.63 13.06 3.14
N VAL A 550 13.98 12.01 2.67
CA VAL A 550 14.34 10.62 3.00
C VAL A 550 15.82 10.33 2.66
N GLU A 551 16.31 10.86 1.53
CA GLU A 551 17.72 10.70 1.12
C GLU A 551 18.67 11.45 2.05
N ALA A 552 18.28 12.67 2.48
CA ALA A 552 19.04 13.47 3.42
C ALA A 552 19.16 12.79 4.79
N GLU A 553 18.09 12.17 5.25
CA GLU A 553 18.05 11.39 6.49
C GLU A 553 18.94 10.16 6.44
N GLN A 554 18.87 9.39 5.35
CA GLN A 554 19.74 8.24 5.15
C GLN A 554 21.22 8.67 5.16
N ALA A 555 21.53 9.79 4.53
CA ALA A 555 22.88 10.37 4.56
C ALA A 555 23.28 10.78 5.98
N PHE A 556 22.35 11.33 6.77
CA PHE A 556 22.60 11.70 8.18
C PHE A 556 22.89 10.45 9.03
N ILE A 557 22.03 9.43 8.97
CA ILE A 557 22.18 8.18 9.68
C ILE A 557 23.53 7.53 9.35
N LYS A 558 23.85 7.41 8.08
CA LYS A 558 25.10 6.81 7.61
C LYS A 558 26.35 7.57 8.09
N LEU A 559 26.31 8.90 8.08
CA LEU A 559 27.47 9.72 8.44
C LEU A 559 27.71 9.84 9.93
N PHE A 560 26.66 9.85 10.74
CA PHE A 560 26.73 10.23 12.14
C PHE A 560 26.32 9.12 13.13
N THR A 561 25.56 8.08 12.67
CA THR A 561 25.04 7.04 13.56
C THR A 561 25.76 5.70 13.37
N GLU A 562 26.11 5.27 12.14
CA GLU A 562 26.76 3.98 11.87
C GLU A 562 28.23 3.90 12.36
N LYS A 563 28.91 5.01 12.59
CA LYS A 563 30.29 5.01 13.12
C LYS A 563 30.40 4.62 14.60
N ASN A 564 29.30 4.54 15.35
CA ASN A 564 29.33 4.15 16.77
C ASN A 564 29.24 2.63 17.00
N ASN A 565 28.88 1.81 16.03
CA ASN A 565 28.80 0.34 16.18
C ASN A 565 30.12 -0.39 15.86
N GLY A 566 31.15 0.32 15.42
CA GLY A 566 32.48 -0.25 15.09
C GLY A 566 33.57 -0.11 16.15
N ALA A 567 33.26 0.44 17.34
CA ALA A 567 34.27 0.70 18.38
C ALA A 567 34.07 -0.14 19.65
N ASN A 568 33.15 -1.11 19.66
CA ASN A 568 33.04 -2.11 20.74
C ASN A 568 32.92 -3.51 20.11
N GLY A 569 34.01 -4.02 19.59
CA GLY A 569 34.26 -5.39 19.20
C GLY A 569 35.59 -5.85 19.82
#